data_875003adff265ee70bd133afe190eafe
#
_entry.id   875003adff265ee70bd133afe190eafe
#
_cell.length_a   1.000
_cell.length_b   1.000
_cell.length_c   1.000
_cell.angle_alpha   90.00
_cell.angle_beta   90.00
_cell.angle_gamma   90.00
#
_symmetry.space_group_name_H-M   'P 1'
#
loop_
_entity.id
_entity.type
_entity.pdbx_description
1 polymer ?
#
loop_
_entity_poly.entity_id
_entity_poly.type
_entity_poly.pdbx_seq_one_letter_code
_entity_poly.pdbx_strand_id
1 'polypeptide(L)'
;MPVDDTLIAFASRLADTSGAVIRPLFRQRIDVAHKQGRHDFDPVTEADKGAERAIRDLLRRERPDDAILGEEYGAQAGTSGYRWILDPVDGTRAFITGRHEWGSLIALEKDGAPVLGLLDQPVLGERFIGVNGAAHLIQAGRSQKLEVRACASLSEAVLCATDPRAYFTNEQVAAVDRVARGVKMTRYGGD
;
A
#
# COMPACT_ATOMS: atom_id res chain seq x y z
N MET A 1 -8.52 -21.06 -7.27
CA MET A 1 -7.25 -21.83 -7.41
C MET A 1 -6.18 -21.08 -6.66
N PRO A 2 -5.21 -21.75 -6.01
CA PRO A 2 -4.09 -21.05 -5.39
C PRO A 2 -3.28 -20.27 -6.41
N VAL A 3 -2.73 -19.14 -6.00
CA VAL A 3 -1.78 -18.34 -6.80
C VAL A 3 -0.46 -19.12 -6.85
N ASP A 4 0.11 -19.27 -8.04
CA ASP A 4 1.37 -19.96 -8.24
C ASP A 4 2.60 -19.08 -7.90
N ASP A 5 3.75 -19.73 -7.74
CA ASP A 5 5.00 -19.05 -7.37
C ASP A 5 5.46 -18.05 -8.46
N THR A 6 5.05 -18.23 -9.71
CA THR A 6 5.44 -17.33 -10.82
C THR A 6 4.72 -15.99 -10.69
N LEU A 7 3.45 -15.98 -10.29
CA LEU A 7 2.70 -14.76 -10.01
C LEU A 7 3.21 -14.04 -8.76
N ILE A 8 3.58 -14.80 -7.71
CA ILE A 8 4.19 -14.24 -6.50
C ILE A 8 5.54 -13.58 -6.82
N ALA A 9 6.38 -14.26 -7.60
CA ALA A 9 7.66 -13.71 -8.05
C ALA A 9 7.45 -12.48 -8.94
N PHE A 10 6.44 -12.49 -9.81
CA PHE A 10 6.13 -11.35 -10.65
C PHE A 10 5.65 -10.15 -9.84
N ALA A 11 4.76 -10.33 -8.86
CA ALA A 11 4.36 -9.27 -7.93
C ALA A 11 5.57 -8.65 -7.19
N SER A 12 6.51 -9.49 -6.77
CA SER A 12 7.76 -9.04 -6.15
C SER A 12 8.62 -8.19 -7.09
N ARG A 13 8.68 -8.54 -8.38
CA ARG A 13 9.39 -7.74 -9.40
C ARG A 13 8.72 -6.40 -9.67
N LEU A 14 7.37 -6.33 -9.60
CA LEU A 14 6.65 -5.06 -9.68
C LEU A 14 7.05 -4.14 -8.51
N ALA A 15 7.12 -4.68 -7.29
CA ALA A 15 7.57 -3.95 -6.11
C ALA A 15 9.03 -3.49 -6.21
N ASP A 16 9.93 -4.34 -6.72
CA ASP A 16 11.33 -3.97 -6.98
C ASP A 16 11.42 -2.80 -7.99
N THR A 17 10.60 -2.85 -9.02
CA THR A 17 10.51 -1.81 -10.06
C THR A 17 10.01 -0.49 -9.46
N SER A 18 8.96 -0.52 -8.64
CA SER A 18 8.46 0.64 -7.88
C SER A 18 9.55 1.21 -6.98
N GLY A 19 10.13 0.37 -6.13
CA GLY A 19 11.15 0.78 -5.16
C GLY A 19 12.42 1.38 -5.80
N ALA A 20 12.80 0.92 -7.00
CA ALA A 20 13.92 1.48 -7.74
C ALA A 20 13.68 2.94 -8.16
N VAL A 21 12.44 3.31 -8.46
CA VAL A 21 12.05 4.70 -8.78
C VAL A 21 11.91 5.54 -7.51
N ILE A 22 11.29 5.02 -6.46
CA ILE A 22 10.90 5.79 -5.28
C ILE A 22 12.08 6.08 -4.35
N ARG A 23 12.94 5.08 -4.07
CA ARG A 23 14.06 5.23 -3.12
C ARG A 23 14.95 6.44 -3.36
N PRO A 24 15.40 6.76 -4.61
CA PRO A 24 16.22 7.94 -4.86
C PRO A 24 15.54 9.27 -4.57
N LEU A 25 14.19 9.30 -4.56
CA LEU A 25 13.39 10.51 -4.36
C LEU A 25 13.02 10.74 -2.89
N PHE A 26 13.11 9.71 -2.05
CA PHE A 26 12.78 9.83 -0.63
C PHE A 26 13.74 10.74 0.10
N ARG A 27 13.18 11.70 0.88
CA ARG A 27 13.92 12.75 1.60
C ARG A 27 14.75 13.66 0.69
N GLN A 28 14.37 13.75 -0.57
CA GLN A 28 14.92 14.74 -1.49
C GLN A 28 13.97 15.96 -1.59
N ARG A 29 14.49 17.05 -2.14
CA ARG A 29 13.65 18.18 -2.50
C ARG A 29 12.93 17.84 -3.79
N ILE A 30 11.63 17.57 -3.70
CA ILE A 30 10.77 17.21 -4.83
C ILE A 30 9.60 18.17 -4.91
N ASP A 31 9.08 18.36 -6.12
CA ASP A 31 7.85 19.11 -6.33
C ASP A 31 6.66 18.28 -5.89
N VAL A 32 5.76 18.92 -5.14
CA VAL A 32 4.51 18.32 -4.67
C VAL A 32 3.37 18.98 -5.42
N ALA A 33 2.66 18.20 -6.24
CA ALA A 33 1.42 18.63 -6.86
C ALA A 33 0.25 18.33 -5.92
N HIS A 34 -0.88 18.98 -6.14
CA HIS A 34 -2.12 18.76 -5.41
C HIS A 34 -3.13 18.07 -6.32
N LYS A 35 -3.66 16.93 -5.90
CA LYS A 35 -4.80 16.29 -6.57
C LYS A 35 -6.07 17.06 -6.20
N GLN A 36 -6.95 17.27 -7.17
CA GLN A 36 -8.30 17.79 -6.90
C GLN A 36 -9.14 16.65 -6.29
N GLY A 37 -9.36 16.66 -4.98
CA GLY A 37 -10.02 15.60 -4.24
C GLY A 37 -10.94 16.10 -3.12
N ARG A 38 -11.37 15.17 -2.27
CA ARG A 38 -12.31 15.43 -1.16
C ARG A 38 -11.68 16.14 0.04
N HIS A 39 -10.36 16.22 0.10
CA HIS A 39 -9.60 16.82 1.20
C HIS A 39 -8.91 18.08 0.72
N ASP A 40 -8.71 19.03 1.62
CA ASP A 40 -8.07 20.32 1.32
C ASP A 40 -6.63 20.18 0.79
N PHE A 41 -5.96 19.07 1.12
CA PHE A 41 -4.61 18.77 0.66
C PHE A 41 -4.44 17.28 0.36
N ASP A 42 -4.33 16.95 -0.93
CA ASP A 42 -4.10 15.59 -1.45
C ASP A 42 -2.83 15.61 -2.32
N PRO A 43 -1.65 15.36 -1.72
CA PRO A 43 -0.37 15.50 -2.41
C PRO A 43 -0.11 14.34 -3.36
N VAL A 44 0.52 14.66 -4.49
CA VAL A 44 1.10 13.68 -5.42
C VAL A 44 2.47 14.16 -5.83
N THR A 45 3.40 13.25 -6.00
CA THR A 45 4.78 13.54 -6.37
C THR A 45 5.19 12.81 -7.65
N GLU A 46 6.38 13.11 -8.15
CA GLU A 46 6.98 12.35 -9.25
C GLU A 46 7.32 10.90 -8.83
N ALA A 47 7.45 10.64 -7.53
CA ALA A 47 7.64 9.27 -7.03
C ALA A 47 6.41 8.40 -7.33
N ASP A 48 5.20 8.89 -7.02
CA ASP A 48 3.93 8.22 -7.27
C ASP A 48 3.77 7.91 -8.77
N LYS A 49 3.83 8.96 -9.59
CA LYS A 49 3.62 8.87 -11.04
C LYS A 49 4.71 8.08 -11.75
N GLY A 50 5.96 8.29 -11.37
CA GLY A 50 7.10 7.61 -11.96
C GLY A 50 7.08 6.11 -11.67
N ALA A 51 6.76 5.73 -10.44
CA ALA A 51 6.67 4.33 -10.05
C ALA A 51 5.49 3.63 -10.73
N GLU A 52 4.30 4.24 -10.80
CA GLU A 52 3.17 3.62 -11.49
C GLU A 52 3.46 3.44 -12.99
N ARG A 53 4.10 4.42 -13.66
CA ARG A 53 4.53 4.25 -15.06
C ARG A 53 5.44 3.05 -15.22
N ALA A 54 6.47 2.93 -14.39
CA ALA A 54 7.43 1.83 -14.47
C ALA A 54 6.77 0.46 -14.25
N ILE A 55 5.85 0.34 -13.29
CA ILE A 55 5.06 -0.88 -13.05
C ILE A 55 4.21 -1.20 -14.28
N ARG A 56 3.48 -0.22 -14.83
CA ARG A 56 2.64 -0.40 -16.02
C ARG A 56 3.43 -0.84 -17.24
N ASP A 57 4.63 -0.32 -17.42
CA ASP A 57 5.50 -0.71 -18.54
C ASP A 57 5.99 -2.15 -18.40
N LEU A 58 6.25 -2.62 -17.18
CA LEU A 58 6.57 -4.03 -16.93
C LEU A 58 5.35 -4.93 -17.17
N LEU A 59 4.16 -4.53 -16.68
CA LEU A 59 2.91 -5.25 -16.93
C LEU A 59 2.58 -5.37 -18.41
N ARG A 60 2.67 -4.28 -19.19
CA ARG A 60 2.42 -4.30 -20.64
C ARG A 60 3.34 -5.25 -21.40
N ARG A 61 4.60 -5.38 -20.96
CA ARG A 61 5.58 -6.26 -21.59
C ARG A 61 5.34 -7.74 -21.31
N GLU A 62 5.01 -8.07 -20.07
CA GLU A 62 5.01 -9.45 -19.60
C GLU A 62 3.62 -10.02 -19.32
N ARG A 63 2.64 -9.15 -19.14
CA ARG A 63 1.24 -9.48 -18.82
C ARG A 63 0.26 -8.61 -19.62
N PRO A 64 0.38 -8.54 -20.97
CA PRO A 64 -0.37 -7.58 -21.80
C PRO A 64 -1.89 -7.77 -21.73
N ASP A 65 -2.36 -8.98 -21.40
CA ASP A 65 -3.78 -9.32 -21.30
C ASP A 65 -4.39 -9.01 -19.93
N ASP A 66 -3.59 -8.65 -18.93
CA ASP A 66 -4.10 -8.34 -17.61
C ASP A 66 -4.63 -6.89 -17.55
N ALA A 67 -5.73 -6.70 -16.82
CA ALA A 67 -6.25 -5.38 -16.51
C ALA A 67 -5.37 -4.68 -15.46
N ILE A 68 -5.38 -3.35 -15.46
CA ILE A 68 -4.69 -2.53 -14.45
C ILE A 68 -5.66 -1.50 -13.90
N LEU A 69 -5.65 -1.29 -12.59
CA LEU A 69 -6.26 -0.16 -11.91
C LEU A 69 -5.18 0.52 -11.06
N GLY A 70 -4.78 1.71 -11.45
CA GLY A 70 -3.79 2.48 -10.70
C GLY A 70 -4.39 3.78 -10.18
N GLU A 71 -3.82 4.28 -9.11
CA GLU A 71 -4.25 5.51 -8.47
C GLU A 71 -3.99 6.74 -9.35
N GLU A 72 -2.82 6.78 -10.03
CA GLU A 72 -2.36 7.95 -10.78
C GLU A 72 -2.88 7.99 -12.23
N TYR A 73 -2.97 6.84 -12.87
CA TYR A 73 -3.34 6.74 -14.29
C TYR A 73 -4.64 5.96 -14.54
N GLY A 74 -5.37 5.61 -13.47
CA GLY A 74 -6.69 5.00 -13.56
C GLY A 74 -6.69 3.60 -14.16
N ALA A 75 -7.82 3.24 -14.80
CA ALA A 75 -8.07 1.89 -15.28
C ALA A 75 -7.57 1.66 -16.71
N GLN A 76 -7.02 0.45 -16.95
CA GLN A 76 -6.76 -0.13 -18.25
C GLN A 76 -7.46 -1.49 -18.31
N ALA A 77 -8.26 -1.72 -19.34
CA ALA A 77 -8.96 -2.99 -19.53
C ALA A 77 -7.98 -4.12 -19.89
N GLY A 78 -8.37 -5.35 -19.56
CA GLY A 78 -7.68 -6.59 -19.91
C GLY A 78 -8.67 -7.70 -20.21
N THR A 79 -8.18 -8.85 -20.69
CA THR A 79 -8.99 -9.99 -21.14
C THR A 79 -8.71 -11.28 -20.38
N SER A 80 -7.65 -11.34 -19.57
CA SER A 80 -7.22 -12.55 -18.86
C SER A 80 -8.08 -12.94 -17.65
N GLY A 81 -8.93 -12.00 -17.17
CA GLY A 81 -9.62 -12.10 -15.89
C GLY A 81 -8.76 -11.71 -14.68
N TYR A 82 -7.45 -11.45 -14.87
CA TYR A 82 -6.60 -10.85 -13.85
C TYR A 82 -6.63 -9.33 -13.91
N ARG A 83 -6.60 -8.68 -12.71
CA ARG A 83 -6.49 -7.24 -12.57
C ARG A 83 -5.47 -6.88 -11.49
N TRP A 84 -4.45 -6.11 -11.85
CA TRP A 84 -3.48 -5.53 -10.93
C TRP A 84 -4.00 -4.20 -10.42
N ILE A 85 -3.99 -4.02 -9.09
CA ILE A 85 -4.37 -2.78 -8.42
C ILE A 85 -3.11 -2.19 -7.81
N LEU A 86 -2.86 -0.92 -8.09
CA LEU A 86 -1.59 -0.26 -7.80
C LEU A 86 -1.81 1.04 -7.04
N ASP A 87 -1.14 1.17 -5.91
CA ASP A 87 -0.90 2.43 -5.22
C ASP A 87 0.60 2.50 -4.88
N PRO A 88 1.39 3.20 -5.70
CA PRO A 88 2.85 3.19 -5.58
C PRO A 88 3.39 3.85 -4.32
N VAL A 89 2.70 4.87 -3.78
CA VAL A 89 3.11 5.57 -2.55
C VAL A 89 1.88 5.84 -1.68
N ASP A 90 1.29 4.77 -1.13
CA ASP A 90 0.32 4.91 -0.05
C ASP A 90 0.99 5.59 1.16
N GLY A 91 0.39 6.67 1.66
CA GLY A 91 1.03 7.49 2.66
C GLY A 91 1.89 8.63 2.09
N THR A 92 1.46 9.27 1.01
CA THR A 92 2.21 10.37 0.36
C THR A 92 2.52 11.51 1.35
N ARG A 93 1.67 11.77 2.34
CA ARG A 93 1.94 12.77 3.39
C ARG A 93 3.13 12.38 4.27
N ALA A 94 3.25 11.10 4.63
CA ALA A 94 4.42 10.60 5.34
C ALA A 94 5.68 10.68 4.48
N PHE A 95 5.56 10.32 3.19
CA PHE A 95 6.64 10.41 2.22
C PHE A 95 7.22 11.83 2.11
N ILE A 96 6.38 12.86 1.84
CA ILE A 96 6.83 14.24 1.67
C ILE A 96 7.38 14.88 2.94
N THR A 97 6.99 14.37 4.12
CA THR A 97 7.53 14.82 5.41
C THR A 97 8.77 14.03 5.85
N GLY A 98 9.26 13.11 5.02
CA GLY A 98 10.47 12.31 5.28
C GLY A 98 10.28 11.23 6.33
N ARG A 99 9.05 10.89 6.69
CA ARG A 99 8.70 9.77 7.57
C ARG A 99 8.71 8.48 6.76
N HIS A 100 8.75 7.34 7.41
CA HIS A 100 8.84 6.02 6.73
C HIS A 100 7.50 5.23 6.76
N GLU A 101 6.45 5.82 7.34
CA GLU A 101 5.10 5.21 7.36
C GLU A 101 4.38 5.44 6.02
N TRP A 102 4.90 4.87 4.98
CA TRP A 102 4.34 4.79 3.63
C TRP A 102 4.79 3.47 2.99
N GLY A 103 4.14 3.07 1.91
CA GLY A 103 4.51 1.84 1.20
C GLY A 103 3.98 1.81 -0.22
N SER A 104 4.51 0.89 -1.05
CA SER A 104 3.93 0.54 -2.34
C SER A 104 2.95 -0.58 -2.16
N LEU A 105 1.69 -0.37 -2.53
CA LEU A 105 0.64 -1.38 -2.48
C LEU A 105 0.41 -1.96 -3.87
N ILE A 106 0.47 -3.28 -3.96
CA ILE A 106 0.20 -4.04 -5.18
C ILE A 106 -0.75 -5.18 -4.84
N ALA A 107 -1.91 -5.21 -5.47
CA ALA A 107 -2.82 -6.32 -5.33
C ALA A 107 -3.10 -6.97 -6.68
N LEU A 108 -3.43 -8.27 -6.65
CA LEU A 108 -3.92 -9.03 -7.78
C LEU A 108 -5.30 -9.56 -7.48
N GLU A 109 -6.24 -9.26 -8.35
CA GLU A 109 -7.55 -9.89 -8.40
C GLU A 109 -7.63 -10.93 -9.51
N LYS A 110 -8.43 -11.96 -9.30
CA LYS A 110 -8.89 -12.90 -10.31
C LYS A 110 -10.40 -12.91 -10.33
N ASP A 111 -10.99 -12.57 -11.47
CA ASP A 111 -12.45 -12.54 -11.68
C ASP A 111 -13.19 -11.73 -10.58
N GLY A 112 -12.59 -10.59 -10.18
CA GLY A 112 -13.15 -9.68 -9.18
C GLY A 112 -12.90 -10.07 -7.71
N ALA A 113 -12.16 -11.16 -7.43
CA ALA A 113 -11.78 -11.55 -6.07
C ALA A 113 -10.28 -11.32 -5.84
N PRO A 114 -9.88 -10.71 -4.71
CA PRO A 114 -8.46 -10.55 -4.38
C PRO A 114 -7.82 -11.91 -4.09
N VAL A 115 -6.69 -12.17 -4.75
CA VAL A 115 -5.95 -13.44 -4.63
C VAL A 115 -4.52 -13.27 -4.11
N LEU A 116 -3.96 -12.06 -4.23
CA LEU A 116 -2.66 -11.69 -3.68
C LEU A 116 -2.67 -10.22 -3.27
N GLY A 117 -2.06 -9.90 -2.15
CA GLY A 117 -1.75 -8.55 -1.71
C GLY A 117 -0.28 -8.43 -1.32
N LEU A 118 0.37 -7.34 -1.73
CA LEU A 118 1.75 -7.04 -1.40
C LEU A 118 1.86 -5.59 -0.94
N LEU A 119 2.53 -5.38 0.20
CA LEU A 119 2.99 -4.08 0.68
C LEU A 119 4.51 -4.12 0.71
N ASP A 120 5.16 -3.18 0.03
CA ASP A 120 6.61 -3.02 0.02
C ASP A 120 7.01 -1.69 0.65
N GLN A 121 7.88 -1.74 1.66
CA GLN A 121 8.53 -0.55 2.20
C GLN A 121 10.01 -0.56 1.78
N PRO A 122 10.34 0.05 0.64
CA PRO A 122 11.64 -0.16 0.00
C PRO A 122 12.80 0.50 0.73
N VAL A 123 12.54 1.44 1.64
CA VAL A 123 13.59 2.11 2.45
C VAL A 123 13.98 1.25 3.65
N LEU A 124 13.01 0.55 4.25
CA LEU A 124 13.27 -0.40 5.35
C LEU A 124 13.67 -1.78 4.85
N GLY A 125 13.46 -2.06 3.55
CA GLY A 125 13.71 -3.38 2.97
C GLY A 125 12.74 -4.43 3.49
N GLU A 126 11.49 -4.03 3.78
CA GLU A 126 10.42 -4.87 4.28
C GLU A 126 9.37 -5.09 3.21
N ARG A 127 9.02 -6.35 2.96
CA ARG A 127 7.96 -6.74 2.03
C ARG A 127 6.99 -7.69 2.71
N PHE A 128 5.75 -7.29 2.76
CA PHE A 128 4.65 -8.09 3.29
C PHE A 128 3.86 -8.66 2.12
N ILE A 129 3.66 -9.99 2.12
CA ILE A 129 2.88 -10.67 1.06
C ILE A 129 1.81 -11.51 1.73
N GLY A 130 0.55 -11.25 1.35
CA GLY A 130 -0.60 -12.06 1.68
C GLY A 130 -1.07 -12.86 0.47
N VAL A 131 -1.07 -14.18 0.52
CA VAL A 131 -1.43 -15.07 -0.57
C VAL A 131 -1.83 -16.45 -0.05
N ASN A 132 -2.78 -17.10 -0.72
CA ASN A 132 -3.19 -18.48 -0.40
C ASN A 132 -3.54 -18.71 1.09
N GLY A 133 -4.15 -17.70 1.75
CA GLY A 133 -4.56 -17.75 3.14
C GLY A 133 -3.43 -17.64 4.17
N ALA A 134 -2.23 -17.25 3.75
CA ALA A 134 -1.08 -16.98 4.61
C ALA A 134 -0.51 -15.59 4.35
N ALA A 135 0.18 -15.02 5.35
CA ALA A 135 0.93 -13.79 5.20
C ALA A 135 2.38 -13.98 5.64
N HIS A 136 3.29 -13.30 4.95
CA HIS A 136 4.72 -13.40 5.18
C HIS A 136 5.37 -12.02 5.14
N LEU A 137 6.34 -11.79 6.03
CA LEU A 137 7.33 -10.73 5.94
C LEU A 137 8.59 -11.27 5.26
N ILE A 138 9.03 -10.60 4.21
CA ILE A 138 10.31 -10.85 3.54
C ILE A 138 11.22 -9.67 3.85
N GLN A 139 12.35 -9.95 4.52
CA GLN A 139 13.35 -8.95 4.87
C GLN A 139 14.74 -9.56 4.85
N ALA A 140 15.70 -8.89 4.22
CA ALA A 140 17.10 -9.34 4.10
C ALA A 140 17.23 -10.79 3.58
N GLY A 141 16.41 -11.19 2.61
CA GLY A 141 16.38 -12.53 2.02
C GLY A 141 15.78 -13.64 2.91
N ARG A 142 15.20 -13.27 4.05
CA ARG A 142 14.51 -14.21 4.97
C ARG A 142 13.01 -14.02 4.84
N SER A 143 12.26 -15.14 4.91
CA SER A 143 10.81 -15.14 4.96
C SER A 143 10.35 -15.58 6.34
N GLN A 144 9.48 -14.78 6.95
CA GLN A 144 8.85 -15.06 8.24
C GLN A 144 7.33 -15.08 8.06
N LYS A 145 6.69 -16.18 8.45
CA LYS A 145 5.23 -16.24 8.51
C LYS A 145 4.72 -15.25 9.55
N LEU A 146 3.67 -14.52 9.19
CA LEU A 146 3.03 -13.54 10.05
C LEU A 146 1.77 -14.14 10.68
N GLU A 147 1.56 -13.78 11.93
CA GLU A 147 0.35 -14.11 12.69
C GLU A 147 -0.10 -12.89 13.48
N VAL A 148 -1.41 -12.69 13.58
CA VAL A 148 -1.94 -11.62 14.39
C VAL A 148 -1.69 -11.90 15.86
N ARG A 149 -1.34 -10.85 16.61
CA ARG A 149 -1.21 -10.91 18.06
C ARG A 149 -2.56 -11.25 18.70
N ALA A 150 -2.55 -12.14 19.67
CA ALA A 150 -3.74 -12.36 20.51
C ALA A 150 -4.12 -11.05 21.23
N CYS A 151 -5.41 -10.72 21.20
CA CYS A 151 -5.97 -9.56 21.85
C CYS A 151 -7.36 -9.92 22.37
N ALA A 152 -7.44 -10.30 23.64
CA ALA A 152 -8.65 -10.84 24.25
C ALA A 152 -9.67 -9.76 24.63
N SER A 153 -9.22 -8.52 24.81
CA SER A 153 -10.08 -7.42 25.24
C SER A 153 -9.67 -6.09 24.60
N LEU A 154 -10.62 -5.15 24.55
CA LEU A 154 -10.34 -3.80 24.06
C LEU A 154 -9.26 -3.10 24.90
N SER A 155 -9.22 -3.35 26.20
CA SER A 155 -8.21 -2.77 27.10
C SER A 155 -6.78 -3.23 26.84
N GLU A 156 -6.58 -4.30 26.05
CA GLU A 156 -5.28 -4.78 25.60
C GLU A 156 -4.92 -4.30 24.19
N ALA A 157 -5.89 -3.73 23.48
CA ALA A 157 -5.72 -3.30 22.11
C ALA A 157 -4.86 -2.03 21.97
N VAL A 158 -4.24 -1.88 20.83
CA VAL A 158 -3.63 -0.64 20.36
C VAL A 158 -4.47 -0.13 19.21
N LEU A 159 -4.96 1.12 19.31
CA LEU A 159 -5.65 1.80 18.22
C LEU A 159 -4.66 2.63 17.43
N CYS A 160 -4.56 2.37 16.14
CA CYS A 160 -3.78 3.18 15.22
C CYS A 160 -4.71 3.83 14.20
N ALA A 161 -4.41 5.06 13.82
CA ALA A 161 -5.08 5.78 12.74
C ALA A 161 -4.14 6.84 12.16
N THR A 162 -4.36 7.23 10.91
CA THR A 162 -3.62 8.31 10.26
C THR A 162 -3.85 9.64 10.97
N ASP A 163 -5.01 10.22 10.82
CA ASP A 163 -5.49 11.41 11.54
C ASP A 163 -7.02 11.43 11.52
N PRO A 164 -7.68 11.01 12.61
CA PRO A 164 -9.13 11.00 12.64
C PRO A 164 -9.77 12.37 12.38
N ARG A 165 -9.10 13.45 12.75
CA ARG A 165 -9.66 14.81 12.60
C ARG A 165 -9.54 15.33 11.17
N ALA A 166 -8.57 14.85 10.41
CA ALA A 166 -8.42 15.20 9.00
C ALA A 166 -9.37 14.43 8.07
N TYR A 167 -9.77 13.21 8.48
CA TYR A 167 -10.49 12.29 7.56
C TYR A 167 -11.94 12.01 7.97
N PHE A 168 -12.33 12.29 9.21
CA PHE A 168 -13.63 11.91 9.74
C PHE A 168 -14.51 13.13 10.06
N THR A 169 -15.83 12.93 10.00
CA THR A 169 -16.79 13.90 10.51
C THR A 169 -16.68 14.00 12.03
N ASN A 170 -17.23 15.08 12.62
CA ASN A 170 -17.23 15.25 14.08
C ASN A 170 -17.91 14.07 14.81
N GLU A 171 -18.95 13.47 14.22
CA GLU A 171 -19.63 12.30 14.78
C GLU A 171 -18.72 11.07 14.76
N GLN A 172 -18.00 10.84 13.66
CA GLN A 172 -17.03 9.75 13.53
C GLN A 172 -15.84 9.96 14.48
N VAL A 173 -15.31 11.18 14.63
CA VAL A 173 -14.28 11.51 15.60
C VAL A 173 -14.75 11.18 17.02
N ALA A 174 -15.99 11.55 17.38
CA ALA A 174 -16.55 11.20 18.69
C ALA A 174 -16.67 9.68 18.90
N ALA A 175 -16.92 8.91 17.84
CA ALA A 175 -16.90 7.44 17.90
C ALA A 175 -15.49 6.89 18.12
N VAL A 176 -14.48 7.40 17.40
CA VAL A 176 -13.06 7.06 17.61
C VAL A 176 -12.62 7.38 19.03
N ASP A 177 -13.00 8.56 19.56
CA ASP A 177 -12.66 8.97 20.93
C ASP A 177 -13.29 8.05 22.01
N ARG A 178 -14.49 7.50 21.76
CA ARG A 178 -15.08 6.49 22.66
C ARG A 178 -14.26 5.20 22.68
N VAL A 179 -13.81 4.72 21.52
CA VAL A 179 -12.94 3.52 21.43
C VAL A 179 -11.57 3.80 22.05
N ALA A 180 -10.98 4.96 21.75
CA ALA A 180 -9.68 5.39 22.26
C ALA A 180 -9.58 5.37 23.80
N ARG A 181 -10.67 5.71 24.48
CA ARG A 181 -10.73 5.64 25.97
C ARG A 181 -10.73 4.20 26.51
N GLY A 182 -11.09 3.21 25.69
CA GLY A 182 -11.17 1.80 26.10
C GLY A 182 -9.93 0.98 25.78
N VAL A 183 -9.00 1.50 24.95
CA VAL A 183 -7.82 0.77 24.51
C VAL A 183 -6.61 1.04 25.41
N LYS A 184 -5.62 0.14 25.35
CA LYS A 184 -4.36 0.26 26.08
C LYS A 184 -3.54 1.49 25.64
N MET A 185 -3.58 1.83 24.34
CA MET A 185 -2.76 2.89 23.77
C MET A 185 -3.33 3.31 22.41
N THR A 186 -3.20 4.59 22.08
CA THR A 186 -3.45 5.12 20.73
C THR A 186 -2.17 5.63 20.09
N ARG A 187 -2.09 5.51 18.76
CA ARG A 187 -1.04 6.11 17.91
C ARG A 187 -1.69 6.72 16.68
N TYR A 188 -1.26 7.93 16.33
CA TYR A 188 -1.67 8.65 15.14
C TYR A 188 -0.46 8.96 14.25
N GLY A 189 -0.71 9.21 12.96
CA GLY A 189 0.31 9.59 12.01
C GLY A 189 0.98 8.41 11.31
N GLY A 190 0.45 7.20 11.41
CA GLY A 190 0.75 6.10 10.50
C GLY A 190 -0.23 6.11 9.34
N ASP A 191 0.20 5.81 8.15
CA ASP A 191 -0.68 5.62 6.97
C ASP A 191 -0.99 4.18 6.73
#